data_df826a9439d8396900ffce9c05b10e8d
#
_entry.id   df826a9439d8396900ffce9c05b10e8d
#
_cell.length_a   1.000
_cell.length_b   1.000
_cell.length_c   1.000
_cell.angle_alpha   90.00
_cell.angle_beta   90.00
_cell.angle_gamma   90.00
#
_symmetry.space_group_name_H-M   'P 1'
#
loop_
_entity.id
_entity.type
_entity.pdbx_description
1 polymer ?
#
loop_
_entity_poly.entity_id
_entity_poly.type
_entity_poly.pdbx_seq_one_letter_code
_entity_poly.pdbx_strand_id
1 'polypeptide(L)'
;MSLCTDKFFYRALKADTAIMKVTGGRIFNPARTTADENEDRIPYIIITLDDVDNQSENKDDIEGMNDKVTITILCVAKDREALADMTEAVRKQCREYLYAMEESDEDGAELAPLDWHFRASGVEYDKDKPCVYQALYYECDTRR
;
A
#
# COMPACT_ATOMS: atom_id res chain seq x y z
N MET A 1 -14.56 -4.28 -6.94
CA MET A 1 -13.22 -3.71 -7.16
C MET A 1 -12.61 -3.11 -5.91
N SER A 2 -13.37 -2.34 -5.13
CA SER A 2 -12.86 -1.73 -3.89
C SER A 2 -12.28 -2.71 -2.89
N LEU A 3 -12.86 -3.88 -2.73
CA LEU A 3 -12.35 -4.92 -1.81
C LEU A 3 -11.01 -5.53 -2.25
N CYS A 4 -10.52 -5.19 -3.42
CA CYS A 4 -9.26 -5.67 -3.96
C CYS A 4 -8.24 -4.55 -4.22
N THR A 5 -8.48 -3.36 -3.69
CA THR A 5 -7.60 -2.19 -3.91
C THR A 5 -6.17 -2.43 -3.40
N ASP A 6 -6.01 -3.25 -2.36
CA ASP A 6 -4.69 -3.63 -1.85
C ASP A 6 -3.83 -4.32 -2.91
N LYS A 7 -4.45 -5.04 -3.83
CA LYS A 7 -3.72 -5.70 -4.94
C LYS A 7 -3.06 -4.70 -5.88
N PHE A 8 -3.69 -3.54 -6.09
CA PHE A 8 -3.08 -2.48 -6.89
C PHE A 8 -1.74 -2.06 -6.30
N PHE A 9 -1.73 -1.76 -5.00
CA PHE A 9 -0.51 -1.34 -4.30
C PHE A 9 0.53 -2.46 -4.24
N TYR A 10 0.11 -3.69 -4.02
CA TYR A 10 0.99 -4.85 -4.03
C TYR A 10 1.69 -5.00 -5.40
N ARG A 11 0.94 -4.91 -6.48
CA ARG A 11 1.49 -4.99 -7.85
C ARG A 11 2.41 -3.83 -8.15
N ALA A 12 2.04 -2.61 -7.71
CA ALA A 12 2.87 -1.43 -7.90
C ALA A 12 4.26 -1.61 -7.29
N LEU A 13 4.33 -2.08 -6.06
CA LEU A 13 5.60 -2.27 -5.36
C LEU A 13 6.40 -3.43 -5.92
N LYS A 14 5.74 -4.52 -6.30
CA LYS A 14 6.39 -5.66 -6.95
C LYS A 14 6.97 -5.33 -8.32
N ALA A 15 6.43 -4.33 -8.99
CA ALA A 15 6.92 -3.91 -10.31
C ALA A 15 8.20 -3.06 -10.24
N ASP A 16 8.55 -2.52 -9.08
CA ASP A 16 9.75 -1.71 -8.93
C ASP A 16 10.94 -2.57 -8.53
N THR A 17 11.93 -2.64 -9.42
CA THR A 17 13.14 -3.43 -9.20
C THR A 17 13.96 -2.93 -8.01
N ALA A 18 14.02 -1.62 -7.79
CA ALA A 18 14.76 -1.04 -6.67
C ALA A 18 14.15 -1.43 -5.33
N ILE A 19 12.82 -1.35 -5.19
CA ILE A 19 12.10 -1.77 -3.99
C ILE A 19 12.28 -3.28 -3.76
N MET A 20 12.16 -4.07 -4.81
CA MET A 20 12.36 -5.52 -4.73
C MET A 20 13.78 -5.89 -4.30
N LYS A 21 14.76 -5.15 -4.76
CA LYS A 21 16.17 -5.36 -4.38
C LYS A 21 16.40 -5.02 -2.91
N VAL A 22 15.90 -3.88 -2.45
CA VAL A 22 16.06 -3.42 -1.07
C VAL A 22 15.40 -4.36 -0.08
N THR A 23 14.17 -4.80 -0.38
CA THR A 23 13.40 -5.67 0.50
C THR A 23 13.72 -7.15 0.33
N GLY A 24 14.46 -7.52 -0.71
CA GLY A 24 14.67 -8.93 -1.04
C GLY A 24 13.39 -9.66 -1.41
N GLY A 25 12.39 -8.94 -1.90
CA GLY A 25 11.08 -9.49 -2.24
C GLY A 25 10.13 -9.61 -1.03
N ARG A 26 10.55 -9.15 0.15
CA ARG A 26 9.72 -9.22 1.37
C ARG A 26 8.68 -8.10 1.39
N ILE A 27 7.71 -8.23 0.52
CA ILE A 27 6.53 -7.38 0.43
C ILE A 27 5.33 -8.28 0.66
N PHE A 28 4.60 -8.04 1.75
CA PHE A 28 3.55 -8.92 2.20
C PHE A 28 2.18 -8.25 2.15
N ASN A 29 1.21 -9.01 1.70
CA ASN A 29 -0.19 -8.74 1.94
C ASN A 29 -0.61 -9.72 3.06
N PRO A 30 -1.30 -9.31 4.13
CA PRO A 30 -1.57 -10.15 5.30
C PRO A 30 -2.19 -11.51 5.00
N ALA A 31 -2.98 -11.61 3.93
CA ALA A 31 -3.57 -12.89 3.54
C ALA A 31 -2.53 -13.96 3.14
N ARG A 32 -1.28 -13.55 2.94
CA ARG A 32 -0.18 -14.44 2.51
C ARG A 32 0.94 -14.55 3.54
N THR A 33 0.84 -13.83 4.64
CA THR A 33 1.92 -13.76 5.60
C THR A 33 1.83 -14.90 6.59
N THR A 34 2.82 -15.76 6.60
CA THR A 34 3.13 -16.55 7.77
C THR A 34 4.04 -15.67 8.63
N ALA A 35 3.47 -15.08 9.66
CA ALA A 35 4.10 -14.03 10.46
C ALA A 35 5.49 -14.41 11.00
N ASP A 36 5.70 -15.68 11.30
CA ASP A 36 6.89 -16.16 11.98
C ASP A 36 8.15 -16.19 11.11
N GLU A 37 8.02 -16.31 9.80
CA GLU A 37 9.18 -16.44 8.92
C GLU A 37 9.81 -15.09 8.57
N ASN A 38 9.11 -13.98 8.81
CA ASN A 38 9.48 -12.68 8.27
C ASN A 38 9.86 -11.66 9.34
N GLU A 39 9.57 -11.94 10.62
CA GLU A 39 9.82 -11.01 11.71
C GLU A 39 11.30 -10.68 11.91
N ASP A 40 12.20 -11.59 11.53
CA ASP A 40 13.64 -11.42 11.73
C ASP A 40 14.36 -10.86 10.51
N ARG A 41 13.67 -10.66 9.40
CA ARG A 41 14.29 -10.19 8.15
C ARG A 41 13.85 -8.77 7.82
N ILE A 42 14.72 -7.84 8.12
CA ILE A 42 14.53 -6.41 7.86
C ILE A 42 15.45 -6.02 6.69
N PRO A 43 15.00 -5.19 5.74
CA PRO A 43 13.72 -4.48 5.67
C PRO A 43 12.58 -5.31 5.07
N TYR A 44 11.35 -4.91 5.39
CA TYR A 44 10.16 -5.50 4.77
C TYR A 44 9.02 -4.48 4.70
N ILE A 45 8.01 -4.81 3.91
CA ILE A 45 6.82 -3.98 3.70
C ILE A 45 5.58 -4.87 3.87
N ILE A 46 4.58 -4.35 4.57
CA ILE A 46 3.28 -5.02 4.73
C ILE A 46 2.18 -4.10 4.20
N ILE A 47 1.36 -4.60 3.29
CA ILE A 47 0.24 -3.87 2.70
C ILE A 47 -1.06 -4.42 3.28
N THR A 48 -1.87 -3.56 3.88
CA THR A 48 -3.13 -3.94 4.52
C THR A 48 -4.27 -3.12 3.97
N LEU A 49 -5.39 -3.79 3.66
CA LEU A 49 -6.66 -3.13 3.42
C LEU A 49 -7.35 -2.96 4.77
N ASP A 50 -7.41 -1.75 5.28
CA ASP A 50 -7.91 -1.50 6.64
C ASP A 50 -9.41 -1.28 6.69
N ASP A 51 -9.95 -0.57 5.71
CA ASP A 51 -11.34 -0.16 5.74
C ASP A 51 -11.89 0.05 4.34
N VAL A 52 -13.15 -0.27 4.16
CA VAL A 52 -13.94 0.06 2.96
C VAL A 52 -15.22 0.72 3.44
N ASP A 53 -15.41 1.98 3.09
CA ASP A 53 -16.57 2.75 3.50
C ASP A 53 -17.34 3.24 2.28
N ASN A 54 -18.62 2.92 2.24
CA ASN A 54 -19.55 3.45 1.26
C ASN A 54 -20.60 4.29 2.00
N GLN A 55 -20.38 5.60 2.03
CA GLN A 55 -21.24 6.54 2.74
C GLN A 55 -22.60 6.79 2.06
N SER A 56 -22.81 6.20 0.91
CA SER A 56 -23.94 6.53 0.03
C SER A 56 -24.87 5.37 -0.25
N GLU A 57 -24.83 4.36 0.60
CA GLU A 57 -25.78 3.24 0.50
C GLU A 57 -27.17 3.63 1.00
N ASN A 58 -27.80 4.56 0.34
CA ASN A 58 -29.21 4.70 0.47
C ASN A 58 -29.89 4.34 -0.87
N LYS A 59 -31.19 4.15 -0.82
CA LYS A 59 -31.96 3.64 -1.98
C LYS A 59 -31.88 4.54 -3.22
N ASP A 60 -31.56 5.80 -3.03
CA ASP A 60 -31.62 6.80 -4.09
C ASP A 60 -30.27 7.03 -4.78
N ASP A 61 -29.16 6.54 -4.17
CA ASP A 61 -27.81 6.83 -4.61
C ASP A 61 -26.99 5.59 -5.00
N ILE A 62 -27.66 4.56 -5.49
CA ILE A 62 -27.02 3.26 -5.78
C ILE A 62 -26.10 3.34 -7.00
N GLU A 63 -26.39 4.21 -7.97
CA GLU A 63 -25.63 4.28 -9.20
C GLU A 63 -24.55 5.37 -9.11
N GLY A 64 -23.32 4.99 -9.43
CA GLY A 64 -22.22 5.93 -9.58
C GLY A 64 -21.47 6.29 -8.31
N MET A 65 -21.83 5.71 -7.17
CA MET A 65 -21.14 6.00 -5.92
C MET A 65 -19.88 5.16 -5.78
N ASN A 66 -18.84 5.82 -5.34
CA ASN A 66 -17.54 5.20 -5.12
C ASN A 66 -17.39 4.79 -3.65
N ASP A 67 -16.63 3.74 -3.43
CA ASP A 67 -16.20 3.37 -2.09
C ASP A 67 -14.97 4.18 -1.69
N LYS A 68 -14.85 4.48 -0.40
CA LYS A 68 -13.61 4.97 0.20
C LYS A 68 -12.88 3.81 0.83
N VAL A 69 -11.64 3.61 0.40
CA VAL A 69 -10.82 2.50 0.85
C VAL A 69 -9.57 3.06 1.52
N THR A 70 -9.26 2.55 2.70
CA THR A 70 -8.02 2.91 3.39
C THR A 70 -7.03 1.76 3.27
N ILE A 71 -5.87 2.07 2.68
CA ILE A 71 -4.75 1.14 2.54
C ILE A 71 -3.62 1.62 3.42
N THR A 72 -3.04 0.73 4.19
CA THR A 72 -1.84 0.99 4.97
C THR A 72 -0.66 0.22 4.38
N ILE A 73 0.43 0.94 4.12
CA ILE A 73 1.71 0.36 3.73
C ILE A 73 2.67 0.58 4.89
N LEU A 74 2.95 -0.47 5.64
CA LEU A 74 3.89 -0.43 6.74
C LEU A 74 5.29 -0.74 6.21
N CYS A 75 6.21 0.22 6.39
CA CYS A 75 7.60 0.08 6.01
C CYS A 75 8.45 -0.11 7.26
N VAL A 76 9.26 -1.15 7.29
CA VAL A 76 10.14 -1.48 8.42
C VAL A 76 11.58 -1.57 7.93
N ALA A 77 12.48 -0.85 8.59
CA ALA A 77 13.89 -0.81 8.23
C ALA A 77 14.79 -0.83 9.48
N LYS A 78 16.08 -1.05 9.28
CA LYS A 78 17.04 -1.16 10.38
C LYS A 78 17.35 0.19 11.03
N ASP A 79 17.31 1.27 10.26
CA ASP A 79 17.60 2.61 10.75
C ASP A 79 16.75 3.65 10.01
N ARG A 80 16.81 4.88 10.50
CA ARG A 80 15.97 5.96 10.01
C ARG A 80 16.30 6.38 8.58
N GLU A 81 17.58 6.35 8.21
CA GLU A 81 18.01 6.71 6.85
C GLU A 81 17.49 5.69 5.83
N ALA A 82 17.65 4.41 6.10
CA ALA A 82 17.12 3.35 5.25
C ALA A 82 15.60 3.42 5.15
N LEU A 83 14.92 3.74 6.25
CA LEU A 83 13.47 3.90 6.28
C LEU A 83 13.02 5.06 5.39
N ALA A 84 13.70 6.21 5.48
CA ALA A 84 13.37 7.38 4.67
C ALA A 84 13.52 7.08 3.18
N ASP A 85 14.60 6.43 2.80
CA ASP A 85 14.83 6.04 1.40
C ASP A 85 13.74 5.09 0.90
N MET A 86 13.36 4.12 1.74
CA MET A 86 12.32 3.15 1.39
C MET A 86 10.95 3.79 1.27
N THR A 87 10.55 4.64 2.21
CA THR A 87 9.24 5.29 2.19
C THR A 87 9.10 6.27 1.02
N GLU A 88 10.17 6.98 0.67
CA GLU A 88 10.17 7.83 -0.52
C GLU A 88 10.04 7.01 -1.81
N ALA A 89 10.76 5.90 -1.90
CA ALA A 89 10.68 5.01 -3.06
C ALA A 89 9.29 4.42 -3.21
N VAL A 90 8.66 4.01 -2.12
CA VAL A 90 7.29 3.48 -2.12
C VAL A 90 6.31 4.55 -2.59
N ARG A 91 6.38 5.74 -2.04
CA ARG A 91 5.48 6.84 -2.40
C ARG A 91 5.61 7.21 -3.88
N LYS A 92 6.84 7.32 -4.37
CA LYS A 92 7.12 7.61 -5.77
C LYS A 92 6.57 6.54 -6.69
N GLN A 93 6.82 5.27 -6.37
CA GLN A 93 6.38 4.15 -7.19
C GLN A 93 4.86 4.04 -7.26
N CYS A 94 4.17 4.22 -6.14
CA CYS A 94 2.70 4.22 -6.13
C CYS A 94 2.13 5.28 -7.04
N ARG A 95 2.69 6.49 -6.99
CA ARG A 95 2.24 7.59 -7.84
C ARG A 95 2.50 7.32 -9.32
N GLU A 96 3.71 6.87 -9.66
CA GLU A 96 4.08 6.58 -11.05
C GLU A 96 3.25 5.43 -11.63
N TYR A 97 3.01 4.41 -10.81
CA TYR A 97 2.22 3.26 -11.23
C TYR A 97 0.75 3.66 -11.48
N LEU A 98 0.20 4.55 -10.65
CA LEU A 98 -1.15 5.07 -10.87
C LEU A 98 -1.26 5.78 -12.23
N TYR A 99 -0.31 6.67 -12.54
CA TYR A 99 -0.33 7.38 -13.81
C TYR A 99 -0.17 6.43 -15.01
N ALA A 100 0.69 5.43 -14.89
CA ALA A 100 0.87 4.43 -15.94
C ALA A 100 -0.42 3.61 -16.18
N MET A 101 -1.15 3.28 -15.11
CA MET A 101 -2.38 2.50 -15.22
C MET A 101 -3.56 3.32 -15.73
N GLU A 102 -3.61 4.63 -15.48
CA GLU A 102 -4.63 5.51 -16.04
C GLU A 102 -4.63 5.55 -17.57
N GLU A 103 -3.45 5.36 -18.17
CA GLU A 103 -3.28 5.40 -19.63
C GLU A 103 -3.22 4.01 -20.26
N SER A 104 -3.40 2.95 -19.47
CA SER A 104 -3.19 1.58 -19.89
C SER A 104 -4.51 0.79 -19.96
N ASP A 105 -4.62 -0.06 -20.99
CA ASP A 105 -5.66 -1.09 -21.08
C ASP A 105 -5.19 -2.43 -20.50
N GLU A 106 -4.07 -2.45 -19.79
CA GLU A 106 -3.51 -3.67 -19.22
C GLU A 106 -4.39 -4.30 -18.13
N ASP A 107 -4.22 -5.59 -17.93
CA ASP A 107 -4.87 -6.34 -16.85
C ASP A 107 -4.53 -5.72 -15.49
N GLY A 108 -5.56 -5.39 -14.73
CA GLY A 108 -5.42 -4.79 -13.42
C GLY A 108 -5.59 -3.28 -13.37
N ALA A 109 -5.73 -2.61 -14.52
CA ALA A 109 -6.04 -1.18 -14.57
C ALA A 109 -7.35 -0.86 -13.83
N GLU A 110 -8.31 -1.79 -13.85
CA GLU A 110 -9.57 -1.65 -13.12
C GLU A 110 -9.40 -1.70 -11.59
N LEU A 111 -8.25 -2.12 -11.09
CA LEU A 111 -7.94 -2.11 -9.66
C LEU A 111 -7.39 -0.75 -9.21
N ALA A 112 -6.99 0.10 -10.16
CA ALA A 112 -6.43 1.40 -9.83
C ALA A 112 -7.48 2.30 -9.17
N PRO A 113 -7.15 2.99 -8.08
CA PRO A 113 -8.06 3.97 -7.50
C PRO A 113 -8.27 5.15 -8.46
N LEU A 114 -9.44 5.76 -8.35
CA LEU A 114 -9.76 6.96 -9.15
C LEU A 114 -8.99 8.17 -8.64
N ASP A 115 -8.80 8.24 -7.34
CA ASP A 115 -8.08 9.30 -6.66
C ASP A 115 -7.60 8.79 -5.30
N TRP A 116 -6.63 9.44 -4.73
CA TRP A 116 -6.20 9.13 -3.37
C TRP A 116 -5.69 10.34 -2.60
N HIS A 117 -5.77 10.24 -1.29
CA HIS A 117 -5.17 11.17 -0.36
C HIS A 117 -4.08 10.44 0.44
N PHE A 118 -2.87 10.97 0.43
CA PHE A 118 -1.73 10.38 1.12
C PHE A 118 -1.54 11.01 2.50
N ARG A 119 -1.24 10.17 3.48
CA ARG A 119 -0.87 10.57 4.83
C ARG A 119 0.16 9.59 5.37
N ALA A 120 1.07 10.04 6.21
CA ALA A 120 2.05 9.17 6.86
C ALA A 120 2.01 9.35 8.37
N SER A 121 2.28 8.28 9.09
CA SER A 121 2.52 8.34 10.53
C SER A 121 3.89 8.95 10.84
N GLY A 122 4.15 9.27 12.10
CA GLY A 122 5.52 9.51 12.55
C GLY A 122 6.36 8.25 12.48
N VAL A 123 7.66 8.42 12.55
CA VAL A 123 8.60 7.29 12.63
C VAL A 123 8.62 6.76 14.06
N GLU A 124 8.47 5.46 14.20
CA GLU A 124 8.46 4.79 15.49
C GLU A 124 9.63 3.80 15.59
N TYR A 125 10.04 3.56 16.81
CA TYR A 125 11.14 2.65 17.13
C TYR A 125 10.63 1.46 17.95
N ASP A 126 10.99 0.26 17.54
CA ASP A 126 10.69 -0.96 18.28
C ASP A 126 11.89 -1.31 19.17
N LYS A 127 11.68 -1.29 20.49
CA LYS A 127 12.74 -1.58 21.47
C LYS A 127 13.13 -3.05 21.53
N ASP A 128 12.20 -3.94 21.24
CA ASP A 128 12.41 -5.37 21.34
C ASP A 128 13.13 -5.93 20.12
N LYS A 129 12.91 -5.28 18.98
CA LYS A 129 13.59 -5.58 17.72
C LYS A 129 14.23 -4.28 17.25
N PRO A 130 15.56 -4.18 17.14
CA PRO A 130 16.20 -2.91 16.76
C PRO A 130 15.85 -2.55 15.32
N CYS A 131 14.68 -1.96 15.14
CA CYS A 131 14.18 -1.50 13.88
C CYS A 131 13.35 -0.23 14.06
N VAL A 132 13.17 0.48 12.97
CA VAL A 132 12.27 1.63 12.89
C VAL A 132 11.20 1.34 11.85
N TYR A 133 10.02 1.91 12.05
CA TYR A 133 8.91 1.69 11.13
C TYR A 133 8.06 2.94 10.97
N GLN A 134 7.36 2.99 9.86
CA GLN A 134 6.45 4.07 9.51
C GLN A 134 5.31 3.52 8.67
N ALA A 135 4.10 3.95 8.97
CA ALA A 135 2.93 3.60 8.18
C ALA A 135 2.62 4.70 7.18
N LEU A 136 2.40 4.30 5.94
CA LEU A 136 1.93 5.17 4.87
C LEU A 136 0.46 4.83 4.62
N TYR A 137 -0.39 5.85 4.67
CA TYR A 137 -1.83 5.67 4.52
C TYR A 137 -2.29 6.27 3.20
N TYR A 138 -3.03 5.47 2.43
CA TYR A 138 -3.68 5.91 1.21
C TYR A 138 -5.19 5.79 1.39
N GLU A 139 -5.86 6.93 1.42
CA GLU A 139 -7.31 6.99 1.40
C GLU A 139 -7.74 7.13 -0.05
N CYS A 140 -8.34 6.08 -0.59
CA CYS A 140 -8.61 5.95 -2.02
C CYS A 140 -10.09 6.06 -2.31
N ASP A 141 -10.43 6.77 -3.39
CA ASP A 141 -11.74 6.69 -4.00
C ASP A 141 -11.67 5.63 -5.09
N THR A 142 -12.52 4.62 -4.98
CA THR A 142 -12.50 3.48 -5.89
C THR A 142 -13.86 3.21 -6.50
N ARG A 143 -13.87 2.55 -7.64
CA ARG A 143 -15.10 2.01 -8.24
C ARG A 143 -15.56 0.81 -7.42
N ARG A 144 -16.84 0.71 -7.30
CA ARG A 144 -17.48 -0.47 -6.72
C ARG A 144 -17.16 -1.74 -7.47
#